data_52238a3981713fcf955579969f7124dd
#
_entry.id   52238a3981713fcf955579969f7124dd
#
_cell.length_a   1.000
_cell.length_b   1.000
_cell.length_c   1.000
_cell.angle_alpha   90.00
_cell.angle_beta   90.00
_cell.angle_gamma   90.00
#
_symmetry.space_group_name_H-M   'P 1'
#
loop_
_entity.id
_entity.type
_entity.pdbx_description
1 polymer ?
#
loop_
_entity_poly.entity_id
_entity_poly.type
_entity_poly.pdbx_seq_one_letter_code
_entity_poly.pdbx_strand_id
1 'polypeptide(L)'
;MLTEATGDAELVLNWPKLFKEIKIASSKRQRVFAMKQILVREWYRFYGRCRFSAAGLILSWREEHSFRFWVYMDLVSSGLALWLPIDIALRAMILCLGILVLAAECLNTAIERVVDYQSTELNPLAKAAKDAGSAGVALTALSTGVAWVFAVIGLV
;
A
#
# COMPACT_ATOMS: atom_id res chain seq x y z
N MET A 1 -0.83 5.50 -27.69
CA MET A 1 -0.67 4.46 -26.67
C MET A 1 -1.65 4.69 -25.51
N LEU A 2 -2.90 5.08 -25.81
CA LEU A 2 -3.97 5.40 -24.84
C LEU A 2 -5.31 4.68 -25.16
N THR A 3 -5.30 3.67 -26.05
CA THR A 3 -6.52 3.00 -26.52
C THR A 3 -6.78 1.64 -25.86
N GLU A 4 -5.90 1.13 -24.98
CA GLU A 4 -6.14 -0.14 -24.27
C GLU A 4 -6.83 0.02 -22.89
N ALA A 5 -6.95 1.26 -22.38
CA ALA A 5 -7.54 1.51 -21.07
C ALA A 5 -9.09 1.53 -21.04
N THR A 6 -9.75 1.53 -22.18
CA THR A 6 -11.23 1.63 -22.25
C THR A 6 -11.94 0.26 -22.24
N GLY A 7 -11.24 -0.85 -22.48
CA GLY A 7 -11.80 -2.20 -22.41
C GLY A 7 -12.04 -2.73 -20.99
N ASP A 8 -11.31 -2.21 -20.01
CA ASP A 8 -11.38 -2.71 -18.61
C ASP A 8 -12.49 -2.06 -17.78
N ALA A 9 -13.07 -0.95 -18.23
CA ALA A 9 -14.12 -0.24 -17.49
C ALA A 9 -15.49 -0.94 -17.53
N GLU A 10 -15.77 -1.79 -18.51
CA GLU A 10 -17.02 -2.57 -18.59
C GLU A 10 -17.05 -3.83 -17.71
N LEU A 11 -15.93 -4.19 -17.10
CA LEU A 11 -15.82 -5.33 -16.19
C LEU A 11 -16.11 -4.98 -14.73
N VAL A 12 -16.81 -3.89 -14.45
CA VAL A 12 -17.34 -3.62 -13.11
C VAL A 12 -18.30 -4.74 -12.75
N LEU A 13 -17.90 -5.51 -11.74
CA LEU A 13 -18.63 -6.69 -11.29
C LEU A 13 -20.05 -6.32 -10.87
N ASN A 14 -21.03 -6.72 -11.68
CA ASN A 14 -22.40 -6.73 -11.23
C ASN A 14 -22.62 -8.01 -10.40
N TRP A 15 -22.20 -7.98 -9.12
CA TRP A 15 -22.36 -9.08 -8.17
C TRP A 15 -23.78 -9.65 -8.17
N PRO A 16 -24.87 -8.84 -8.17
CA PRO A 16 -26.23 -9.34 -8.26
C PRO A 16 -26.49 -10.19 -9.51
N LYS A 17 -25.98 -9.77 -10.66
CA LYS A 17 -26.12 -10.53 -11.93
C LYS A 17 -25.40 -11.87 -11.86
N LEU A 18 -24.20 -11.88 -11.32
CA LEU A 18 -23.37 -13.07 -11.19
C LEU A 18 -23.97 -14.10 -10.22
N PHE A 19 -24.46 -13.65 -9.04
CA PHE A 19 -25.18 -14.51 -8.10
C PHE A 19 -26.47 -15.06 -8.72
N LYS A 20 -27.16 -14.27 -9.54
CA LYS A 20 -28.34 -14.71 -10.27
C LYS A 20 -28.02 -15.81 -11.28
N GLU A 21 -26.92 -15.69 -12.03
CA GLU A 21 -26.45 -16.71 -12.97
C GLU A 21 -26.09 -18.02 -12.27
N ILE A 22 -25.37 -17.97 -11.14
CA ILE A 22 -25.05 -19.15 -10.33
C ILE A 22 -26.33 -19.80 -9.78
N LYS A 23 -27.32 -19.00 -9.35
CA LYS A 23 -28.57 -19.49 -8.78
C LYS A 23 -29.48 -20.09 -9.85
N ILE A 24 -29.42 -19.62 -11.09
CA ILE A 24 -30.20 -20.10 -12.24
C ILE A 24 -29.55 -21.35 -12.87
N ALA A 25 -28.24 -21.58 -12.65
CA ALA A 25 -27.54 -22.75 -13.17
C ALA A 25 -28.21 -24.06 -12.69
N SER A 26 -28.86 -24.75 -13.60
CA SER A 26 -29.72 -25.92 -13.31
C SER A 26 -28.94 -27.18 -12.91
N SER A 27 -27.64 -27.29 -13.31
CA SER A 27 -26.81 -28.44 -13.01
C SER A 27 -25.62 -28.10 -12.10
N LYS A 28 -25.19 -29.08 -11.27
CA LYS A 28 -24.00 -28.99 -10.43
C LYS A 28 -22.75 -28.65 -11.25
N ARG A 29 -22.66 -29.16 -12.47
CA ARG A 29 -21.52 -28.96 -13.39
C ARG A 29 -21.43 -27.51 -13.89
N GLN A 30 -22.57 -26.88 -14.18
CA GLN A 30 -22.63 -25.47 -14.60
C GLN A 30 -22.25 -24.53 -13.46
N ARG A 31 -22.68 -24.83 -12.23
CA ARG A 31 -22.30 -24.05 -11.03
C ARG A 31 -20.80 -24.10 -10.77
N VAL A 32 -20.18 -25.28 -10.86
CA VAL A 32 -18.73 -25.45 -10.70
C VAL A 32 -17.96 -24.71 -11.80
N PHE A 33 -18.45 -24.74 -13.02
CA PHE A 33 -17.81 -24.03 -14.15
C PHE A 33 -17.89 -22.51 -13.96
N ALA A 34 -19.06 -21.96 -13.60
CA ALA A 34 -19.23 -20.54 -13.31
C ALA A 34 -18.32 -20.08 -12.14
N MET A 35 -18.22 -20.88 -11.08
CA MET A 35 -17.37 -20.58 -9.94
C MET A 35 -15.88 -20.55 -10.31
N LYS A 36 -15.42 -21.49 -11.16
CA LYS A 36 -14.04 -21.48 -11.68
C LYS A 36 -13.73 -20.21 -12.49
N GLN A 37 -14.64 -19.78 -13.36
CA GLN A 37 -14.46 -18.55 -14.14
C GLN A 37 -14.36 -17.31 -13.25
N ILE A 38 -15.15 -17.25 -12.17
CA ILE A 38 -15.08 -16.16 -11.19
C ILE A 38 -13.71 -16.16 -10.52
N LEU A 39 -13.26 -17.30 -9.99
CA LEU A 39 -11.98 -17.41 -9.31
C LEU A 39 -10.81 -17.00 -10.22
N VAL A 40 -10.82 -17.49 -11.47
CA VAL A 40 -9.79 -17.12 -12.45
C VAL A 40 -9.78 -15.62 -12.72
N ARG A 41 -10.95 -15.01 -12.91
CA ARG A 41 -11.05 -13.56 -13.14
C ARG A 41 -10.60 -12.75 -11.94
N GLU A 42 -11.00 -13.13 -10.72
CA GLU A 42 -10.55 -12.44 -9.49
C GLU A 42 -9.04 -12.61 -9.27
N TRP A 43 -8.48 -13.76 -9.64
CA TRP A 43 -7.04 -13.97 -9.63
C TRP A 43 -6.31 -13.03 -10.59
N TYR A 44 -6.77 -12.87 -11.83
CA TYR A 44 -6.19 -11.92 -12.78
C TYR A 44 -6.29 -10.46 -12.30
N ARG A 45 -7.41 -10.10 -11.67
CA ARG A 45 -7.58 -8.77 -11.06
C ARG A 45 -6.62 -8.55 -9.89
N PHE A 46 -6.50 -9.53 -9.02
CA PHE A 46 -5.56 -9.49 -7.91
C PHE A 46 -4.12 -9.36 -8.42
N TYR A 47 -3.74 -10.18 -9.39
CA TYR A 47 -2.44 -10.09 -10.03
C TYR A 47 -2.16 -8.71 -10.65
N GLY A 48 -3.14 -8.14 -11.34
CA GLY A 48 -3.05 -6.78 -11.88
C GLY A 48 -2.78 -5.74 -10.79
N ARG A 49 -3.50 -5.80 -9.66
CA ARG A 49 -3.27 -4.91 -8.51
C ARG A 49 -1.87 -5.07 -7.94
N CYS A 50 -1.40 -6.31 -7.78
CA CYS A 50 -0.03 -6.57 -7.31
C CYS A 50 1.01 -5.97 -8.25
N ARG A 51 0.81 -6.05 -9.57
CA ARG A 51 1.70 -5.41 -10.55
C ARG A 51 1.74 -3.89 -10.40
N PHE A 52 0.60 -3.22 -10.20
CA PHE A 52 0.57 -1.77 -9.98
C PHE A 52 1.26 -1.39 -8.68
N SER A 53 1.02 -2.15 -7.59
CA SER A 53 1.71 -1.93 -6.31
C SER A 53 3.23 -2.10 -6.45
N ALA A 54 3.67 -3.16 -7.11
CA ALA A 54 5.09 -3.39 -7.36
C ALA A 54 5.71 -2.28 -8.23
N ALA A 55 5.01 -1.84 -9.27
CA ALA A 55 5.48 -0.74 -10.12
C ALA A 55 5.62 0.56 -9.32
N GLY A 56 4.65 0.88 -8.45
CA GLY A 56 4.73 2.04 -7.55
C GLY A 56 5.93 1.99 -6.62
N LEU A 57 6.17 0.85 -5.96
CA LEU A 57 7.33 0.67 -5.08
C LEU A 57 8.66 0.77 -5.83
N ILE A 58 8.76 0.17 -7.02
CA ILE A 58 9.98 0.26 -7.86
C ILE A 58 10.23 1.71 -8.28
N LEU A 59 9.18 2.45 -8.64
CA LEU A 59 9.29 3.84 -9.03
C LEU A 59 9.74 4.72 -7.86
N SER A 60 9.12 4.56 -6.67
CA SER A 60 9.52 5.26 -5.44
C SER A 60 10.97 4.93 -5.07
N TRP A 61 11.39 3.68 -5.17
CA TRP A 61 12.78 3.29 -4.93
C TRP A 61 13.76 3.96 -5.88
N ARG A 62 13.43 4.09 -7.16
CA ARG A 62 14.31 4.66 -8.19
C ARG A 62 14.41 6.17 -8.11
N GLU A 63 13.31 6.85 -7.89
CA GLU A 63 13.20 8.29 -8.04
C GLU A 63 13.30 9.05 -6.71
N GLU A 64 12.84 8.43 -5.59
CA GLU A 64 12.75 9.12 -4.32
C GLU A 64 13.90 8.77 -3.38
N HIS A 65 14.72 9.76 -3.06
CA HIS A 65 15.82 9.58 -2.10
C HIS A 65 15.29 9.35 -0.68
N SER A 66 14.22 10.05 -0.27
CA SER A 66 13.56 9.91 1.03
C SER A 66 13.00 8.51 1.22
N PHE A 67 12.38 7.91 0.20
CA PHE A 67 11.89 6.54 0.27
C PHE A 67 13.01 5.54 0.54
N ARG A 68 14.16 5.66 -0.16
CA ARG A 68 15.33 4.80 0.12
C ARG A 68 15.86 4.95 1.53
N PHE A 69 15.92 6.20 2.03
CA PHE A 69 16.33 6.47 3.40
C PHE A 69 15.43 5.74 4.40
N TRP A 70 14.11 5.86 4.26
CA TRP A 70 13.17 5.18 5.15
C TRP A 70 13.24 3.65 5.04
N VAL A 71 13.47 3.09 3.86
CA VAL A 71 13.70 1.63 3.70
C VAL A 71 14.94 1.18 4.48
N TYR A 72 16.04 1.91 4.41
CA TYR A 72 17.23 1.56 5.19
C TYR A 72 16.99 1.67 6.69
N MET A 73 16.31 2.72 7.14
CA MET A 73 15.95 2.89 8.56
C MET A 73 15.04 1.76 9.05
N ASP A 74 14.06 1.36 8.22
CA ASP A 74 13.16 0.25 8.56
C ASP A 74 13.91 -1.09 8.61
N LEU A 75 14.82 -1.37 7.69
CA LEU A 75 15.63 -2.59 7.71
C LEU A 75 16.50 -2.68 8.98
N VAL A 76 17.12 -1.58 9.38
CA VAL A 76 17.92 -1.52 10.62
C VAL A 76 17.01 -1.71 11.83
N SER A 77 15.88 -0.98 11.89
CA SER A 77 14.89 -1.08 12.97
C SER A 77 14.33 -2.50 13.11
N SER A 78 13.93 -3.09 11.99
CA SER A 78 13.39 -4.45 11.94
C SER A 78 14.45 -5.49 12.34
N GLY A 79 15.69 -5.34 11.87
CA GLY A 79 16.81 -6.20 12.25
C GLY A 79 17.08 -6.18 13.74
N LEU A 80 17.10 -4.99 14.35
CA LEU A 80 17.26 -4.81 15.81
C LEU A 80 16.08 -5.42 16.58
N ALA A 81 14.84 -5.19 16.12
CA ALA A 81 13.65 -5.73 16.75
C ALA A 81 13.61 -7.28 16.73
N LEU A 82 14.16 -7.90 15.68
CA LEU A 82 14.27 -9.35 15.58
C LEU A 82 15.41 -9.93 16.43
N TRP A 83 16.47 -9.17 16.63
CA TRP A 83 17.68 -9.60 17.35
C TRP A 83 17.56 -9.43 18.87
N LEU A 84 16.94 -8.34 19.33
CA LEU A 84 16.83 -8.03 20.76
C LEU A 84 15.77 -8.91 21.45
N PRO A 85 15.96 -9.27 22.73
CA PRO A 85 15.01 -10.05 23.52
C PRO A 85 13.84 -9.20 24.04
N ILE A 86 13.14 -8.50 23.14
CA ILE A 86 11.96 -7.70 23.44
C ILE A 86 10.68 -8.52 23.37
N ASP A 87 9.62 -8.03 24.03
CA ASP A 87 8.31 -8.66 24.01
C ASP A 87 7.78 -8.83 22.57
N ILE A 88 7.07 -9.94 22.32
CA ILE A 88 6.60 -10.31 20.98
C ILE A 88 5.58 -9.30 20.42
N ALA A 89 4.74 -8.70 21.28
CA ALA A 89 3.76 -7.71 20.85
C ALA A 89 4.44 -6.39 20.45
N LEU A 90 5.45 -5.95 21.23
CA LEU A 90 6.26 -4.78 20.87
C LEU A 90 7.07 -5.00 19.60
N ARG A 91 7.63 -6.21 19.43
CA ARG A 91 8.31 -6.60 18.18
C ARG A 91 7.39 -6.49 16.98
N ALA A 92 6.20 -7.10 17.06
CA ALA A 92 5.22 -7.04 16.00
C ALA A 92 4.78 -5.59 15.71
N MET A 93 4.59 -4.78 16.75
CA MET A 93 4.25 -3.36 16.62
C MET A 93 5.33 -2.58 15.87
N ILE A 94 6.61 -2.73 16.23
CA ILE A 94 7.73 -2.05 15.56
C ILE A 94 7.77 -2.44 14.07
N LEU A 95 7.65 -3.73 13.74
CA LEU A 95 7.64 -4.19 12.35
C LEU A 95 6.46 -3.62 11.55
N CYS A 96 5.26 -3.60 12.14
CA CYS A 96 4.08 -3.04 11.48
C CYS A 96 4.20 -1.53 11.28
N LEU A 97 4.70 -0.81 12.28
CA LEU A 97 4.88 0.65 12.21
C LEU A 97 5.94 1.04 11.17
N GLY A 98 7.02 0.25 11.03
CA GLY A 98 8.02 0.45 9.98
C GLY A 98 7.39 0.38 8.59
N ILE A 99 6.58 -0.66 8.32
CA ILE A 99 5.83 -0.76 7.06
C ILE A 99 4.89 0.43 6.86
N LEU A 100 4.25 0.93 7.93
CA LEU A 100 3.37 2.10 7.86
C LEU A 100 4.14 3.39 7.52
N VAL A 101 5.39 3.55 7.97
CA VAL A 101 6.25 4.68 7.55
C VAL A 101 6.47 4.63 6.04
N LEU A 102 6.79 3.47 5.49
CA LEU A 102 6.98 3.30 4.04
C LEU A 102 5.68 3.56 3.26
N ALA A 103 4.54 3.15 3.79
CA ALA A 103 3.23 3.45 3.19
C ALA A 103 2.92 4.95 3.22
N ALA A 104 3.20 5.63 4.34
CA ALA A 104 3.03 7.08 4.48
C ALA A 104 3.93 7.83 3.48
N GLU A 105 5.18 7.39 3.30
CA GLU A 105 6.10 7.96 2.32
C GLU A 105 5.60 7.79 0.88
N CYS A 106 5.07 6.62 0.52
CA CYS A 106 4.45 6.43 -0.79
C CYS A 106 3.26 7.38 -1.03
N LEU A 107 2.44 7.62 0.01
CA LEU A 107 1.32 8.56 -0.07
C LEU A 107 1.81 10.00 -0.17
N ASN A 108 2.82 10.38 0.58
CA ASN A 108 3.46 11.71 0.48
C ASN A 108 3.98 11.94 -0.94
N THR A 109 4.74 10.99 -1.49
CA THR A 109 5.21 11.04 -2.88
C THR A 109 4.06 11.19 -3.89
N ALA A 110 2.96 10.48 -3.68
CA ALA A 110 1.79 10.60 -4.55
C ALA A 110 1.14 12.00 -4.48
N ILE A 111 1.05 12.58 -3.27
CA ILE A 111 0.55 13.96 -3.06
C ILE A 111 1.46 14.95 -3.79
N GLU A 112 2.77 14.85 -3.60
CA GLU A 112 3.75 15.74 -4.24
C GLU A 112 3.63 15.70 -5.76
N ARG A 113 3.56 14.50 -6.35
CA ARG A 113 3.42 14.32 -7.80
C ARG A 113 2.10 14.90 -8.34
N VAL A 114 0.99 14.71 -7.62
CA VAL A 114 -0.30 15.28 -8.02
C VAL A 114 -0.27 16.80 -7.96
N VAL A 115 0.32 17.37 -6.90
CA VAL A 115 0.46 18.82 -6.75
C VAL A 115 1.34 19.39 -7.87
N ASP A 116 2.49 18.78 -8.18
CA ASP A 116 3.42 19.25 -9.21
C ASP A 116 2.86 19.05 -10.63
N TYR A 117 2.01 18.06 -10.84
CA TYR A 117 1.28 17.87 -12.09
C TYR A 117 0.23 18.95 -12.33
N GLN A 118 -0.42 19.45 -11.27
CA GLN A 118 -1.45 20.50 -11.37
C GLN A 118 -0.86 21.87 -11.74
N SER A 119 0.23 22.26 -11.10
CA SER A 119 0.91 23.53 -11.36
C SER A 119 2.31 23.55 -10.76
N THR A 120 3.25 24.11 -11.49
CA THR A 120 4.61 24.41 -11.01
C THR A 120 4.70 25.81 -10.37
N GLU A 121 3.62 26.59 -10.39
CA GLU A 121 3.58 27.91 -9.75
C GLU A 121 3.52 27.80 -8.22
N LEU A 122 4.15 28.77 -7.56
CA LEU A 122 4.13 28.86 -6.10
C LEU A 122 2.70 29.18 -5.62
N ASN A 123 2.07 28.21 -4.98
CA ASN A 123 0.73 28.34 -4.44
C ASN A 123 0.74 27.94 -2.94
N PRO A 124 0.23 28.79 -2.02
CA PRO A 124 0.20 28.47 -0.60
C PRO A 124 -0.56 27.19 -0.25
N LEU A 125 -1.63 26.85 -0.99
CA LEU A 125 -2.38 25.62 -0.79
C LEU A 125 -1.60 24.40 -1.27
N ALA A 126 -0.88 24.52 -2.38
CA ALA A 126 -0.01 23.46 -2.87
C ALA A 126 1.10 23.14 -1.86
N LYS A 127 1.73 24.22 -1.30
CA LYS A 127 2.71 24.07 -0.22
C LYS A 127 2.09 23.39 1.00
N ALA A 128 0.93 23.84 1.47
CA ALA A 128 0.25 23.26 2.63
C ALA A 128 -0.09 21.77 2.43
N ALA A 129 -0.48 21.35 1.23
CA ALA A 129 -0.74 19.95 0.91
C ALA A 129 0.53 19.09 1.03
N LYS A 130 1.66 19.55 0.49
CA LYS A 130 2.97 18.88 0.61
C LYS A 130 3.45 18.82 2.07
N ASP A 131 3.35 19.92 2.80
CA ASP A 131 3.72 19.98 4.22
C ASP A 131 2.89 18.99 5.05
N ALA A 132 1.59 18.86 4.77
CA ALA A 132 0.71 17.90 5.45
C ALA A 132 1.08 16.45 5.14
N GLY A 133 1.42 16.14 3.89
CA GLY A 133 1.92 14.81 3.50
C GLY A 133 3.20 14.45 4.26
N SER A 134 4.18 15.34 4.26
CA SER A 134 5.44 15.18 5.00
C SER A 134 5.21 15.03 6.50
N ALA A 135 4.28 15.80 7.10
CA ALA A 135 3.90 15.66 8.51
C ALA A 135 3.33 14.25 8.81
N GLY A 136 2.57 13.66 7.90
CA GLY A 136 2.07 12.28 8.02
C GLY A 136 3.20 11.26 8.15
N VAL A 137 4.25 11.40 7.35
CA VAL A 137 5.46 10.55 7.44
C VAL A 137 6.13 10.73 8.81
N ALA A 138 6.34 11.98 9.23
CA ALA A 138 6.98 12.31 10.52
C ALA A 138 6.21 11.73 11.71
N LEU A 139 4.88 11.81 11.71
CA LEU A 139 4.04 11.26 12.78
C LEU A 139 4.10 9.73 12.83
N THR A 140 4.16 9.07 11.67
CA THR A 140 4.29 7.61 11.61
C THR A 140 5.67 7.17 12.12
N ALA A 141 6.73 7.86 11.73
CA ALA A 141 8.07 7.62 12.24
C ALA A 141 8.18 7.85 13.76
N LEU A 142 7.55 8.91 14.26
CA LEU A 142 7.47 9.17 15.71
C LEU A 142 6.76 8.02 16.45
N SER A 143 5.70 7.48 15.89
CA SER A 143 4.99 6.33 16.46
C SER A 143 5.90 5.11 16.59
N THR A 144 6.75 4.86 15.58
CA THR A 144 7.79 3.81 15.65
C THR A 144 8.80 4.11 16.77
N GLY A 145 9.22 5.37 16.91
CA GLY A 145 10.10 5.81 17.99
C GLY A 145 9.51 5.56 19.38
N VAL A 146 8.21 5.85 19.57
CA VAL A 146 7.50 5.58 20.83
C VAL A 146 7.51 4.07 21.15
N ALA A 147 7.24 3.21 20.16
CA ALA A 147 7.29 1.75 20.37
C ALA A 147 8.70 1.30 20.78
N TRP A 148 9.76 1.89 20.23
CA TRP A 148 11.13 1.63 20.61
C TRP A 148 11.45 2.08 22.04
N VAL A 149 10.93 3.22 22.49
CA VAL A 149 11.09 3.66 23.89
C VAL A 149 10.55 2.62 24.85
N PHE A 150 9.34 2.10 24.60
CA PHE A 150 8.77 1.03 25.44
C PHE A 150 9.56 -0.28 25.34
N ALA A 151 10.07 -0.62 24.17
CA ALA A 151 10.90 -1.80 23.98
C ALA A 151 12.20 -1.71 24.81
N VAL A 152 12.86 -0.56 24.83
CA VAL A 152 14.09 -0.34 25.62
C VAL A 152 13.82 -0.32 27.11
N ILE A 153 12.73 0.30 27.57
CA ILE A 153 12.33 0.29 28.98
C ILE A 153 12.06 -1.15 29.45
N GLY A 154 11.50 -1.99 28.62
CA GLY A 154 11.24 -3.40 28.95
C GLY A 154 12.49 -4.29 28.97
N LEU A 155 13.66 -3.80 28.55
CA LEU A 155 14.94 -4.52 28.60
C LEU A 155 15.73 -4.23 29.89
N VAL A 156 15.35 -3.18 30.64
CA VAL A 156 15.97 -2.74 31.90
C VAL A 156 15.17 -3.27 33.09
#